data_f7f5755fbf992dcce32b6a3d9646831e
#
_entry.id   f7f5755fbf992dcce32b6a3d9646831e
#
_cell.length_a   1.000
_cell.length_b   1.000
_cell.length_c   1.000
_cell.angle_alpha   90.00
_cell.angle_beta   90.00
_cell.angle_gamma   90.00
#
_symmetry.space_group_name_H-M   'P 1'
#
loop_
_entity.id
_entity.type
_entity.pdbx_description
1 polymer ?
#
loop_
_entity_poly.entity_id
_entity_poly.type
_entity_poly.pdbx_seq_one_letter_code
_entity_poly.pdbx_strand_id
1 'polypeptide(L)'
;MSQQPGGWPAASNHLELADTVRRAVQSSGELYRHGWGMIASENIVSPAVRDIVGSDLHGRYAEGLPGKRYYQGCDDFDTIEALGIDLAQQVFGAAFANIQSISGTVSNIGALKALAKPGDDITAVSTADGGHISHARMGAVGLRDLNLTTYPWDEERMEPDVDAACKTIREVQPKVALFGQSVFLFPTPLEEMA
;
A
#
# COMPACT_ATOMS: atom_id res chain seq x y z
N MET A 1 22.90 -11.17 -14.08
CA MET A 1 23.23 -10.57 -15.40
C MET A 1 22.16 -9.56 -15.73
N SER A 2 22.45 -8.26 -15.51
CA SER A 2 21.54 -7.16 -15.82
C SER A 2 21.51 -6.97 -17.35
N GLN A 3 20.47 -7.43 -18.01
CA GLN A 3 20.18 -6.97 -19.36
C GLN A 3 19.80 -5.47 -19.23
N GLN A 4 20.65 -4.59 -19.75
CA GLN A 4 20.22 -3.23 -20.03
C GLN A 4 19.04 -3.32 -21.00
N PRO A 5 17.94 -2.59 -20.76
CA PRO A 5 16.86 -2.53 -21.73
C PRO A 5 17.46 -2.02 -23.03
N GLY A 6 17.29 -2.80 -24.09
CA GLY A 6 17.72 -2.44 -25.43
C GLY A 6 17.24 -1.03 -25.77
N GLY A 7 18.09 -0.26 -26.42
CA GLY A 7 17.78 1.11 -26.78
C GLY A 7 16.42 1.20 -27.46
N TRP A 8 15.63 2.17 -27.06
CA TRP A 8 14.34 2.44 -27.66
C TRP A 8 14.55 2.66 -29.17
N PRO A 9 13.78 1.97 -30.04
CA PRO A 9 13.85 2.27 -31.46
C PRO A 9 13.56 3.75 -31.65
N ALA A 10 14.36 4.41 -32.48
CA ALA A 10 14.08 5.78 -32.87
C ALA A 10 12.72 5.76 -33.60
N ALA A 11 11.67 6.13 -32.87
CA ALA A 11 10.32 6.11 -33.41
C ALA A 11 10.19 7.23 -34.43
N SER A 12 9.88 6.89 -35.67
CA SER A 12 9.72 7.83 -36.75
C SER A 12 8.43 8.64 -36.67
N ASN A 13 7.43 8.17 -35.89
CA ASN A 13 6.18 8.87 -35.67
C ASN A 13 5.46 8.46 -34.37
N HIS A 14 4.56 9.33 -33.89
CA HIS A 14 3.80 9.11 -32.64
C HIS A 14 2.85 7.90 -32.69
N LEU A 15 2.39 7.51 -33.86
CA LEU A 15 1.50 6.35 -34.02
C LEU A 15 2.22 5.05 -33.73
N GLU A 16 3.47 4.91 -34.18
CA GLU A 16 4.30 3.74 -33.86
C GLU A 16 4.58 3.58 -32.38
N LEU A 17 4.78 4.70 -31.68
CA LEU A 17 4.93 4.70 -30.23
C LEU A 17 3.63 4.23 -29.54
N ALA A 18 2.50 4.77 -29.94
CA ALA A 18 1.20 4.39 -29.40
C ALA A 18 0.91 2.89 -29.64
N ASP A 19 1.22 2.37 -30.83
CA ASP A 19 1.06 0.95 -31.16
C ASP A 19 2.02 0.07 -30.35
N THR A 20 3.20 0.55 -30.06
CA THR A 20 4.14 -0.17 -29.18
C THR A 20 3.57 -0.33 -27.77
N VAL A 21 2.99 0.73 -27.20
CA VAL A 21 2.31 0.68 -25.89
C VAL A 21 1.10 -0.28 -25.95
N ARG A 22 0.25 -0.19 -26.98
CA ARG A 22 -0.90 -1.09 -27.13
C ARG A 22 -0.48 -2.56 -27.18
N ARG A 23 0.54 -2.89 -27.98
CA ARG A 23 1.08 -4.25 -28.06
C ARG A 23 1.63 -4.74 -26.71
N ALA A 24 2.33 -3.89 -25.97
CA ALA A 24 2.84 -4.24 -24.65
C ALA A 24 1.70 -4.55 -23.66
N VAL A 25 0.65 -3.73 -23.65
CA VAL A 25 -0.54 -3.96 -22.81
C VAL A 25 -1.24 -5.27 -23.20
N GLN A 26 -1.43 -5.52 -24.50
CA GLN A 26 -2.02 -6.77 -24.99
C GLN A 26 -1.18 -7.99 -24.60
N SER A 27 0.14 -7.93 -24.82
CA SER A 27 1.07 -9.01 -24.48
C SER A 27 1.04 -9.32 -22.97
N SER A 28 1.03 -8.28 -22.13
CA SER A 28 0.88 -8.45 -20.69
C SER A 28 -0.47 -9.11 -20.33
N GLY A 29 -1.56 -8.68 -20.97
CA GLY A 29 -2.88 -9.27 -20.76
C GLY A 29 -2.93 -10.75 -21.14
N GLU A 30 -2.26 -11.16 -22.24
CA GLU A 30 -2.15 -12.58 -22.64
C GLU A 30 -1.33 -13.39 -21.63
N LEU A 31 -0.23 -12.82 -21.11
CA LEU A 31 0.57 -13.48 -20.09
C LEU A 31 -0.29 -13.83 -18.86
N TYR A 32 -1.09 -12.88 -18.37
CA TYR A 32 -1.93 -13.09 -17.19
C TYR A 32 -3.19 -13.91 -17.44
N ARG A 33 -3.63 -14.08 -18.71
CA ARG A 33 -4.70 -15.04 -19.05
C ARG A 33 -4.25 -16.50 -18.99
N HIS A 34 -2.99 -16.76 -19.26
CA HIS A 34 -2.43 -18.10 -19.35
C HIS A 34 -1.46 -18.45 -18.24
N GLY A 35 -1.12 -17.48 -17.40
CA GLY A 35 -0.23 -17.63 -16.25
C GLY A 35 -0.95 -17.37 -14.94
N TRP A 36 -0.35 -17.80 -13.84
CA TRP A 36 -0.78 -17.48 -12.50
C TRP A 36 0.12 -16.38 -11.94
N GLY A 37 -0.48 -15.22 -11.65
CA GLY A 37 0.21 -14.19 -10.86
C GLY A 37 0.43 -14.68 -9.44
N MET A 38 1.69 -14.82 -9.04
CA MET A 38 2.05 -15.29 -7.69
C MET A 38 2.29 -14.16 -6.70
N ILE A 39 1.95 -12.93 -7.06
CA ILE A 39 2.00 -11.78 -6.15
C ILE A 39 0.65 -11.67 -5.46
N ALA A 40 0.58 -12.07 -4.19
CA ALA A 40 -0.67 -12.21 -3.44
C ALA A 40 -1.45 -10.89 -3.27
N SER A 41 -0.79 -9.75 -3.36
CA SER A 41 -1.41 -8.42 -3.26
C SER A 41 -2.00 -7.90 -4.57
N GLU A 42 -1.76 -8.57 -5.71
CA GLU A 42 -2.39 -8.20 -6.97
C GLU A 42 -3.85 -8.61 -7.01
N ASN A 43 -4.67 -7.81 -7.67
CA ASN A 43 -6.09 -8.08 -7.83
C ASN A 43 -6.53 -7.87 -9.27
N ILE A 44 -7.49 -8.67 -9.70
CA ILE A 44 -8.11 -8.55 -11.02
C ILE A 44 -9.25 -7.52 -10.92
N VAL A 45 -9.07 -6.41 -11.60
CA VAL A 45 -10.08 -5.34 -11.65
C VAL A 45 -11.26 -5.79 -12.52
N SER A 46 -12.50 -5.68 -12.00
CA SER A 46 -13.70 -6.02 -12.76
C SER A 46 -13.88 -5.07 -13.96
N PRO A 47 -14.56 -5.48 -15.04
CA PRO A 47 -14.87 -4.62 -16.17
C PRO A 47 -15.55 -3.30 -15.75
N ALA A 48 -16.54 -3.38 -14.86
CA ALA A 48 -17.26 -2.20 -14.37
C ALA A 48 -16.35 -1.19 -13.67
N VAL A 49 -15.42 -1.65 -12.84
CA VAL A 49 -14.43 -0.78 -12.19
C VAL A 49 -13.46 -0.19 -13.20
N ARG A 50 -13.01 -0.97 -14.19
CA ARG A 50 -12.13 -0.45 -15.27
C ARG A 50 -12.79 0.66 -16.07
N ASP A 51 -14.07 0.52 -16.39
CA ASP A 51 -14.82 1.52 -17.15
C ASP A 51 -14.92 2.83 -16.36
N ILE A 52 -15.15 2.76 -15.05
CA ILE A 52 -15.20 3.94 -14.18
C ILE A 52 -13.81 4.59 -14.04
N VAL A 53 -12.77 3.81 -13.78
CA VAL A 53 -11.39 4.34 -13.66
C VAL A 53 -10.92 4.96 -14.97
N GLY A 54 -11.36 4.44 -16.12
CA GLY A 54 -11.03 4.97 -17.44
C GLY A 54 -11.90 6.19 -17.86
N SER A 55 -12.80 6.65 -17.00
CA SER A 55 -13.69 7.79 -17.31
C SER A 55 -13.00 9.15 -17.19
N ASP A 56 -13.65 10.20 -17.66
CA ASP A 56 -13.17 11.59 -17.56
C ASP A 56 -12.91 12.06 -16.12
N LEU A 57 -13.51 11.40 -15.13
CA LEU A 57 -13.27 11.71 -13.72
C LEU A 57 -11.79 11.55 -13.34
N HIS A 58 -11.09 10.58 -13.95
CA HIS A 58 -9.66 10.35 -13.70
C HIS A 58 -8.77 11.55 -14.03
N GLY A 59 -9.19 12.42 -14.94
CA GLY A 59 -8.47 13.62 -15.33
C GLY A 59 -8.88 14.90 -14.60
N ARG A 60 -9.70 14.83 -13.54
CA ARG A 60 -10.24 15.99 -12.84
C ARG A 60 -9.62 16.19 -11.47
N TYR A 61 -9.59 17.44 -11.02
CA TYR A 61 -9.20 17.79 -9.65
C TYR A 61 -10.41 17.72 -8.71
N ALA A 62 -10.21 17.08 -7.56
CA ALA A 62 -11.20 17.02 -6.47
C ALA A 62 -10.52 17.20 -5.10
N GLU A 63 -9.54 18.10 -5.02
CA GLU A 63 -8.78 18.37 -3.81
C GLU A 63 -9.71 18.84 -2.67
N GLY A 64 -9.46 18.36 -1.48
CA GLY A 64 -10.25 18.61 -0.28
C GLY A 64 -11.06 17.39 0.15
N LEU A 65 -11.92 17.55 1.13
CA LEU A 65 -12.83 16.52 1.64
C LEU A 65 -14.23 16.70 1.07
N PRO A 66 -15.10 15.68 1.11
CA PRO A 66 -16.51 15.84 0.74
C PRO A 66 -17.15 17.03 1.43
N GLY A 67 -17.85 17.86 0.66
CA GLY A 67 -18.46 19.12 1.12
C GLY A 67 -17.49 20.26 1.45
N LYS A 68 -16.18 20.06 1.27
CA LYS A 68 -15.12 21.04 1.53
C LYS A 68 -14.04 21.03 0.44
N ARG A 69 -14.48 21.04 -0.82
CA ARG A 69 -13.58 21.03 -1.98
C ARG A 69 -13.02 22.44 -2.26
N TYR A 70 -11.79 22.46 -2.79
CA TYR A 70 -11.17 23.68 -3.27
C TYR A 70 -11.70 24.09 -4.65
N TYR A 71 -12.25 23.15 -5.42
CA TYR A 71 -12.74 23.37 -6.78
C TYR A 71 -14.26 23.23 -6.85
N GLN A 72 -14.86 23.94 -7.80
CA GLN A 72 -16.28 23.82 -8.13
C GLN A 72 -16.52 22.55 -9.00
N GLY A 73 -17.78 22.08 -9.04
CA GLY A 73 -18.17 20.94 -9.86
C GLY A 73 -17.69 19.59 -9.31
N CYS A 74 -17.53 19.49 -8.00
CA CYS A 74 -17.09 18.28 -7.32
C CYS A 74 -18.24 17.50 -6.64
N ASP A 75 -19.49 17.84 -6.88
CA ASP A 75 -20.64 17.20 -6.20
C ASP A 75 -20.72 15.69 -6.46
N ASP A 76 -20.41 15.26 -7.69
CA ASP A 76 -20.36 13.83 -8.04
C ASP A 76 -19.18 13.13 -7.38
N PHE A 77 -18.04 13.79 -7.23
CA PHE A 77 -16.91 13.26 -6.44
C PHE A 77 -17.27 13.10 -4.96
N ASP A 78 -17.99 14.06 -4.41
CA ASP A 78 -18.48 13.99 -3.03
C ASP A 78 -19.39 12.79 -2.83
N THR A 79 -20.30 12.54 -3.77
CA THR A 79 -21.19 11.38 -3.75
C THR A 79 -20.42 10.07 -3.78
N ILE A 80 -19.44 9.94 -4.70
CA ILE A 80 -18.63 8.73 -4.85
C ILE A 80 -17.75 8.50 -3.61
N GLU A 81 -17.10 9.55 -3.13
CA GLU A 81 -16.19 9.45 -1.98
C GLU A 81 -16.95 9.18 -0.69
N ALA A 82 -18.09 9.84 -0.45
CA ALA A 82 -18.94 9.58 0.72
C ALA A 82 -19.43 8.12 0.75
N LEU A 83 -19.88 7.60 -0.40
CA LEU A 83 -20.27 6.19 -0.52
C LEU A 83 -19.09 5.26 -0.25
N GLY A 84 -17.91 5.56 -0.78
CA GLY A 84 -16.69 4.77 -0.55
C GLY A 84 -16.27 4.75 0.91
N ILE A 85 -16.35 5.89 1.60
CA ILE A 85 -16.08 6.00 3.04
C ILE A 85 -17.06 5.15 3.84
N ASP A 86 -18.37 5.27 3.56
CA ASP A 86 -19.42 4.49 4.23
C ASP A 86 -19.23 2.99 4.05
N LEU A 87 -18.97 2.53 2.83
CA LEU A 87 -18.70 1.13 2.54
C LEU A 87 -17.43 0.63 3.25
N ALA A 88 -16.35 1.42 3.28
CA ALA A 88 -15.15 1.06 3.99
C ALA A 88 -15.39 0.93 5.50
N GLN A 89 -16.15 1.83 6.10
CA GLN A 89 -16.54 1.75 7.50
C GLN A 89 -17.35 0.47 7.81
N GLN A 90 -18.30 0.14 6.93
CA GLN A 90 -19.11 -1.08 7.08
C GLN A 90 -18.27 -2.37 6.96
N VAL A 91 -17.42 -2.44 5.94
CA VAL A 91 -16.59 -3.64 5.67
C VAL A 91 -15.59 -3.91 6.81
N PHE A 92 -14.98 -2.86 7.34
CA PHE A 92 -13.95 -2.97 8.37
C PHE A 92 -14.47 -2.78 9.80
N GLY A 93 -15.76 -2.49 10.00
CA GLY A 93 -16.33 -2.18 11.31
C GLY A 93 -15.67 -0.94 11.94
N ALA A 94 -15.20 0.00 11.13
CA ALA A 94 -14.41 1.14 11.56
C ALA A 94 -15.29 2.36 11.84
N ALA A 95 -14.99 3.12 12.89
CA ALA A 95 -15.67 4.38 13.18
C ALA A 95 -15.34 5.47 12.16
N PHE A 96 -14.15 5.39 11.56
CA PHE A 96 -13.66 6.35 10.56
C PHE A 96 -12.91 5.62 9.44
N ALA A 97 -13.00 6.14 8.22
CA ALA A 97 -12.24 5.67 7.08
C ALA A 97 -11.74 6.85 6.23
N ASN A 98 -10.58 6.71 5.63
CA ASN A 98 -10.07 7.61 4.62
C ASN A 98 -9.66 6.78 3.40
N ILE A 99 -10.26 7.09 2.25
CA ILE A 99 -10.04 6.36 0.98
C ILE A 99 -9.25 7.17 -0.05
N GLN A 100 -8.72 8.35 0.34
CA GLN A 100 -7.98 9.24 -0.59
C GLN A 100 -6.55 8.79 -0.85
N SER A 101 -6.03 7.83 -0.07
CA SER A 101 -4.66 7.33 -0.28
C SER A 101 -4.54 6.56 -1.58
N ILE A 102 -3.56 6.91 -2.40
CA ILE A 102 -3.28 6.28 -3.69
C ILE A 102 -2.53 4.93 -3.58
N SER A 103 -2.03 4.60 -2.40
CA SER A 103 -1.35 3.32 -2.13
C SER A 103 -1.27 3.04 -0.63
N GLY A 104 -1.04 1.76 -0.27
CA GLY A 104 -0.80 1.36 1.12
C GLY A 104 0.42 2.06 1.74
N THR A 105 1.48 2.29 0.98
CA THR A 105 2.65 3.03 1.46
C THR A 105 2.30 4.49 1.81
N VAL A 106 1.49 5.16 0.99
CA VAL A 106 1.01 6.53 1.28
C VAL A 106 0.11 6.53 2.52
N SER A 107 -0.76 5.52 2.68
CA SER A 107 -1.56 5.34 3.90
C SER A 107 -0.67 5.20 5.14
N ASN A 108 0.39 4.39 5.06
CA ASN A 108 1.34 4.21 6.14
C ASN A 108 2.11 5.50 6.48
N ILE A 109 2.51 6.29 5.47
CA ILE A 109 3.11 7.62 5.69
C ILE A 109 2.16 8.53 6.47
N GLY A 110 0.88 8.55 6.07
CA GLY A 110 -0.16 9.33 6.75
C GLY A 110 -0.37 8.89 8.20
N ALA A 111 -0.52 7.59 8.44
CA ALA A 111 -0.68 7.01 9.76
C ALA A 111 0.53 7.30 10.67
N LEU A 112 1.74 7.06 10.19
CA LEU A 112 2.97 7.36 10.93
C LEU A 112 3.14 8.86 11.18
N LYS A 113 2.69 9.72 10.25
CA LYS A 113 2.68 11.17 10.47
C LYS A 113 1.77 11.59 11.61
N ALA A 114 0.62 10.93 11.74
CA ALA A 114 -0.35 11.23 12.79
C ALA A 114 0.09 10.70 14.16
N LEU A 115 0.79 9.56 14.20
CA LEU A 115 1.09 8.84 15.44
C LEU A 115 2.49 9.12 16.01
N ALA A 116 3.46 9.50 15.16
CA ALA A 116 4.86 9.65 15.56
C ALA A 116 5.51 10.90 14.96
N LYS A 117 6.54 11.40 15.64
CA LYS A 117 7.39 12.51 15.21
C LYS A 117 8.74 11.97 14.72
N PRO A 118 9.48 12.72 13.88
CA PRO A 118 10.87 12.38 13.55
C PRO A 118 11.71 12.11 14.81
N GLY A 119 12.47 11.02 14.77
CA GLY A 119 13.30 10.56 15.90
C GLY A 119 12.58 9.66 16.90
N ASP A 120 11.24 9.51 16.83
CA ASP A 120 10.52 8.57 17.71
C ASP A 120 10.87 7.10 17.32
N ASP A 121 10.85 6.24 18.33
CA ASP A 121 11.07 4.80 18.16
C ASP A 121 9.78 4.09 17.76
N ILE A 122 9.91 3.15 16.84
CA ILE A 122 8.85 2.23 16.44
C ILE A 122 9.38 0.80 16.39
N THR A 123 8.47 -0.16 16.48
CA THR A 123 8.79 -1.57 16.28
C THR A 123 7.98 -2.15 15.13
N ALA A 124 8.54 -3.11 14.39
CA ALA A 124 7.87 -3.79 13.29
C ALA A 124 8.45 -5.18 13.04
N VAL A 125 7.73 -6.00 12.27
CA VAL A 125 8.28 -7.24 11.71
C VAL A 125 9.32 -6.88 10.65
N SER A 126 10.46 -7.59 10.65
CA SER A 126 11.51 -7.33 9.66
C SER A 126 11.06 -7.75 8.25
N THR A 127 11.63 -7.12 7.23
CA THR A 127 11.32 -7.50 5.84
C THR A 127 11.79 -8.92 5.51
N ALA A 128 12.86 -9.39 6.16
CA ALA A 128 13.35 -10.77 6.00
C ALA A 128 12.33 -11.80 6.54
N ASP A 129 11.58 -11.43 7.57
CA ASP A 129 10.59 -12.25 8.26
C ASP A 129 9.17 -12.01 7.76
N GLY A 130 9.01 -11.47 6.55
CA GLY A 130 7.73 -11.23 5.90
C GLY A 130 7.12 -9.85 6.14
N GLY A 131 7.80 -8.96 6.85
CA GLY A 131 7.36 -7.58 7.06
C GLY A 131 7.27 -6.78 5.76
N HIS A 132 6.32 -5.84 5.68
CA HIS A 132 6.13 -5.02 4.49
C HIS A 132 7.24 -3.98 4.34
N ILE A 133 7.68 -3.76 3.10
CA ILE A 133 8.78 -2.83 2.77
C ILE A 133 8.52 -1.40 3.26
N SER A 134 7.25 -0.95 3.34
CA SER A 134 6.92 0.37 3.87
C SER A 134 7.23 0.54 5.36
N HIS A 135 7.36 -0.57 6.10
CA HIS A 135 7.75 -0.57 7.52
C HIS A 135 9.27 -0.58 7.72
N ALA A 136 10.04 -0.69 6.65
CA ALA A 136 11.50 -0.67 6.68
C ALA A 136 12.07 0.76 6.54
N ARG A 137 13.36 0.91 6.83
CA ARG A 137 14.07 2.20 6.67
C ARG A 137 14.07 2.75 5.24
N MET A 138 13.93 1.89 4.23
CA MET A 138 13.80 2.33 2.83
C MET A 138 12.37 2.69 2.43
N GLY A 139 11.40 2.52 3.32
CA GLY A 139 9.99 2.82 3.11
C GLY A 139 9.49 4.02 3.91
N ALA A 140 8.21 3.96 4.33
CA ALA A 140 7.55 5.05 5.05
C ALA A 140 8.24 5.41 6.38
N VAL A 141 8.81 4.41 7.07
CA VAL A 141 9.52 4.60 8.34
C VAL A 141 10.75 5.50 8.17
N GLY A 142 11.61 5.19 7.18
CA GLY A 142 12.78 6.02 6.91
C GLY A 142 12.40 7.38 6.33
N LEU A 143 11.38 7.46 5.48
CA LEU A 143 10.86 8.74 4.97
C LEU A 143 10.34 9.65 6.10
N ARG A 144 9.85 9.07 7.19
CA ARG A 144 9.39 9.78 8.38
C ARG A 144 10.50 10.04 9.42
N ASP A 145 11.73 9.62 9.12
CA ASP A 145 12.89 9.75 10.01
C ASP A 145 12.62 9.13 11.40
N LEU A 146 12.05 7.91 11.41
CA LEU A 146 11.75 7.15 12.61
C LEU A 146 12.84 6.11 12.87
N ASN A 147 13.11 5.81 14.14
CA ASN A 147 14.02 4.74 14.55
C ASN A 147 13.26 3.41 14.53
N LEU A 148 13.80 2.42 13.83
CA LEU A 148 13.18 1.11 13.69
C LEU A 148 13.94 0.06 14.51
N THR A 149 13.21 -0.65 15.36
CA THR A 149 13.63 -1.91 15.97
C THR A 149 12.71 -3.02 15.47
N THR A 150 13.28 -4.15 15.01
CA THR A 150 12.48 -5.27 14.54
C THR A 150 12.24 -6.28 15.66
N TYR A 151 11.08 -6.95 15.59
CA TYR A 151 10.77 -8.04 16.51
C TYR A 151 11.70 -9.23 16.27
N PRO A 152 12.16 -9.92 17.31
CA PRO A 152 12.74 -11.25 17.20
C PRO A 152 11.74 -12.22 16.55
N TRP A 153 12.25 -13.15 15.74
CA TRP A 153 11.45 -14.08 14.94
C TRP A 153 11.69 -15.52 15.34
N ASP A 154 10.64 -16.30 15.44
CA ASP A 154 10.69 -17.75 15.61
C ASP A 154 10.57 -18.43 14.23
N GLU A 155 11.66 -18.97 13.73
CA GLU A 155 11.71 -19.61 12.41
C GLU A 155 10.96 -20.94 12.36
N GLU A 156 10.82 -21.66 13.48
CA GLU A 156 10.10 -22.93 13.53
C GLU A 156 8.58 -22.69 13.48
N ARG A 157 8.12 -21.68 14.19
CA ARG A 157 6.71 -21.28 14.24
C ARG A 157 6.32 -20.34 13.12
N MET A 158 7.27 -19.73 12.45
CA MET A 158 7.08 -18.71 11.40
C MET A 158 6.23 -17.52 11.88
N GLU A 159 6.51 -17.05 13.09
CA GLU A 159 5.83 -15.91 13.71
C GLU A 159 6.82 -15.12 14.59
N PRO A 160 6.48 -13.90 15.04
CA PRO A 160 7.28 -13.22 16.04
C PRO A 160 7.42 -14.08 17.31
N ASP A 161 8.63 -14.19 17.85
CA ASP A 161 8.84 -14.75 19.19
C ASP A 161 8.14 -13.84 20.22
N VAL A 162 7.00 -14.30 20.73
CA VAL A 162 6.12 -13.50 21.58
C VAL A 162 6.83 -12.96 22.81
N ASP A 163 7.57 -13.81 23.54
CA ASP A 163 8.24 -13.42 24.78
C ASP A 163 9.34 -12.39 24.49
N ALA A 164 10.14 -12.64 23.47
CA ALA A 164 11.22 -11.74 23.08
C ALA A 164 10.69 -10.44 22.46
N ALA A 165 9.61 -10.50 21.69
CA ALA A 165 8.94 -9.31 21.12
C ALA A 165 8.30 -8.44 22.21
N CYS A 166 7.62 -9.05 23.19
CA CYS A 166 7.11 -8.33 24.37
C CYS A 166 8.23 -7.66 25.18
N LYS A 167 9.37 -8.36 25.32
CA LYS A 167 10.55 -7.77 25.97
C LYS A 167 11.07 -6.58 25.17
N THR A 168 11.20 -6.71 23.84
CA THR A 168 11.63 -5.64 22.95
C THR A 168 10.71 -4.41 23.06
N ILE A 169 9.38 -4.61 23.06
CA ILE A 169 8.41 -3.51 23.22
C ILE A 169 8.58 -2.79 24.56
N ARG A 170 8.79 -3.56 25.66
CA ARG A 170 8.99 -2.97 26.98
C ARG A 170 10.32 -2.22 27.11
N GLU A 171 11.37 -2.67 26.45
CA GLU A 171 12.69 -2.03 26.47
C GLU A 171 12.73 -0.79 25.58
N VAL A 172 12.18 -0.87 24.37
CA VAL A 172 12.19 0.21 23.38
C VAL A 172 11.13 1.29 23.72
N GLN A 173 10.00 0.89 24.31
CA GLN A 173 8.85 1.78 24.56
C GLN A 173 8.43 2.51 23.28
N PRO A 174 8.16 1.79 22.16
CA PRO A 174 7.94 2.41 20.88
C PRO A 174 6.69 3.29 20.89
N LYS A 175 6.72 4.35 20.11
CA LYS A 175 5.55 5.21 19.89
C LYS A 175 4.47 4.48 19.10
N VAL A 176 4.88 3.58 18.22
CA VAL A 176 4.00 2.74 17.39
C VAL A 176 4.60 1.34 17.29
N ALA A 177 3.80 0.33 17.59
CA ALA A 177 4.11 -1.07 17.33
C ALA A 177 3.35 -1.52 16.06
N LEU A 178 4.09 -1.88 15.00
CA LEU A 178 3.53 -2.30 13.72
C LEU A 178 3.57 -3.82 13.58
N PHE A 179 2.45 -4.42 13.24
CA PHE A 179 2.31 -5.87 13.08
C PHE A 179 1.94 -6.30 11.66
N GLY A 180 1.76 -5.37 10.73
CA GLY A 180 1.42 -5.69 9.34
C GLY A 180 2.55 -6.41 8.62
N GLN A 181 2.19 -7.42 7.84
CA GLN A 181 3.10 -8.25 7.06
C GLN A 181 2.64 -8.34 5.60
N SER A 182 3.59 -8.52 4.68
CA SER A 182 3.31 -8.87 3.28
C SER A 182 3.15 -10.36 3.08
N VAL A 183 3.93 -11.15 3.83
CA VAL A 183 3.94 -12.61 3.75
C VAL A 183 3.82 -13.15 5.17
N PHE A 184 2.76 -13.90 5.42
CA PHE A 184 2.54 -14.59 6.69
C PHE A 184 1.64 -15.81 6.46
N LEU A 185 1.83 -16.84 7.26
CA LEU A 185 1.05 -18.08 7.19
C LEU A 185 0.02 -18.20 8.32
N PHE A 186 0.30 -17.57 9.44
CA PHE A 186 -0.52 -17.64 10.65
C PHE A 186 -0.89 -16.22 11.13
N PRO A 187 -2.03 -16.06 11.82
CA PRO A 187 -2.39 -14.78 12.44
C PRO A 187 -1.27 -14.31 13.39
N THR A 188 -0.94 -13.03 13.34
CA THR A 188 -0.01 -12.45 14.30
C THR A 188 -0.60 -12.54 15.71
N PRO A 189 0.16 -12.96 16.74
CA PRO A 189 -0.30 -13.12 18.11
C PRO A 189 -0.46 -11.77 18.82
N LEU A 190 -1.44 -10.97 18.38
CA LEU A 190 -1.64 -9.59 18.84
C LEU A 190 -2.10 -9.49 20.29
N GLU A 191 -2.92 -10.44 20.75
CA GLU A 191 -3.45 -10.44 22.11
C GLU A 191 -2.34 -10.65 23.14
N GLU A 192 -1.37 -11.51 22.81
CA GLU A 192 -0.22 -11.82 23.66
C GLU A 192 0.81 -10.69 23.69
N MET A 193 0.88 -9.90 22.60
CA MET A 193 1.86 -8.82 22.43
C MET A 193 1.33 -7.43 22.80
N ALA A 194 0.05 -7.28 23.18
CA ALA A 194 -0.62 -6.02 23.48
C ALA A 194 -0.32 -5.42 24.86
#